data_3b3944f95e9f6a37af9cebfc175abdd2
#
_entry.id   3b3944f95e9f6a37af9cebfc175abdd2
#
_cell.length_a   1.000
_cell.length_b   1.000
_cell.length_c   1.000
_cell.angle_alpha   90.00
_cell.angle_beta   90.00
_cell.angle_gamma   90.00
#
_symmetry.space_group_name_H-M   'P 1'
#
loop_
_entity.id
_entity.type
_entity.pdbx_description
1 polymer ?
#
loop_
_entity_poly.entity_id
_entity_poly.type
_entity_poly.pdbx_seq_one_letter_code
_entity_poly.pdbx_strand_id
1 'polypeptide(L)'
;GKTRTLTYKIAYELSKIESNKQFVIAITYTNSAAEEIKERVEILGVDPALLWIGTIHSFCLHLILRPYHLYMDNLKYGFTVINSYDTEKILTELCKAYKNPRISYWDCGVIAKPDNIYLTCIDKNKHPSLKKVMKDYYGILENNKQIDFEQILKYSWDLLDRNLIISKSLSKIFSTILIDEYQDTKEIQYYIISRILKANNGNTKTFI
;
A
#
# COMPACT_ATOMS: atom_id res chain seq x y z
N GLY A 1 5.76 -5.02 -25.63
CA GLY A 1 5.83 -3.90 -24.71
C GLY A 1 6.21 -4.34 -23.30
N LYS A 2 6.33 -3.41 -22.37
CA LYS A 2 6.76 -3.60 -20.97
C LYS A 2 6.01 -4.75 -20.26
N THR A 3 4.68 -4.76 -20.29
CA THR A 3 3.84 -5.79 -19.66
C THR A 3 4.17 -7.20 -20.11
N ARG A 4 4.44 -7.39 -21.43
CA ARG A 4 4.85 -8.70 -21.96
C ARG A 4 6.18 -9.16 -21.38
N THR A 5 7.17 -8.28 -21.31
CA THR A 5 8.48 -8.57 -20.72
C THR A 5 8.32 -8.95 -19.25
N LEU A 6 7.50 -8.22 -18.49
CA LEU A 6 7.20 -8.51 -17.10
C LEU A 6 6.55 -9.90 -16.94
N THR A 7 5.58 -10.27 -17.78
CA THR A 7 4.92 -11.58 -17.75
C THR A 7 5.93 -12.74 -17.94
N TYR A 8 6.81 -12.63 -18.94
CA TYR A 8 7.85 -13.66 -19.16
C TYR A 8 8.85 -13.70 -17.98
N LYS A 9 9.16 -12.55 -17.39
CA LYS A 9 10.05 -12.52 -16.23
C LYS A 9 9.42 -13.16 -15.00
N ILE A 10 8.13 -12.93 -14.75
CA ILE A 10 7.37 -13.62 -13.71
C ILE A 10 7.40 -15.13 -13.92
N ALA A 11 7.05 -15.59 -15.11
CA ALA A 11 7.05 -17.01 -15.46
C ALA A 11 8.44 -17.65 -15.24
N TYR A 12 9.50 -16.97 -15.63
CA TYR A 12 10.87 -17.41 -15.44
C TYR A 12 11.26 -17.47 -13.95
N GLU A 13 10.89 -16.50 -13.13
CA GLU A 13 11.19 -16.52 -11.69
C GLU A 13 10.36 -17.60 -10.96
N LEU A 14 9.10 -17.82 -11.37
CA LEU A 14 8.27 -18.90 -10.85
C LEU A 14 8.89 -20.29 -11.15
N SER A 15 9.40 -20.50 -12.38
CA SER A 15 10.02 -21.78 -12.75
C SER A 15 11.30 -22.11 -11.96
N LYS A 16 11.87 -21.12 -11.26
CA LYS A 16 13.08 -21.29 -10.43
C LYS A 16 12.78 -21.51 -8.95
N ILE A 17 11.53 -21.42 -8.53
CA ILE A 17 11.17 -21.65 -7.13
C ILE A 17 11.23 -23.14 -6.84
N GLU A 18 12.13 -23.54 -5.95
CA GLU A 18 12.28 -24.92 -5.48
C GLU A 18 11.47 -25.21 -4.21
N SER A 19 11.03 -24.16 -3.51
CA SER A 19 10.35 -24.27 -2.21
C SER A 19 8.93 -23.73 -2.28
N ASN A 20 7.95 -24.52 -1.88
CA ASN A 20 6.55 -24.09 -1.72
C ASN A 20 6.32 -23.04 -0.60
N LYS A 21 7.39 -22.58 0.07
CA LYS A 21 7.36 -21.55 1.12
C LYS A 21 7.78 -20.17 0.60
N GLN A 22 8.10 -20.05 -0.67
CA GLN A 22 8.52 -18.80 -1.28
C GLN A 22 7.55 -18.37 -2.37
N PHE A 23 7.41 -17.05 -2.53
CA PHE A 23 6.51 -16.44 -3.49
C PHE A 23 7.25 -15.44 -4.38
N VAL A 24 6.83 -15.38 -5.64
CA VAL A 24 7.10 -14.24 -6.52
C VAL A 24 6.02 -13.19 -6.26
N ILE A 25 6.45 -11.97 -6.02
CA ILE A 25 5.57 -10.82 -5.79
C ILE A 25 5.62 -9.92 -7.03
N ALA A 26 4.47 -9.63 -7.62
CA ALA A 26 4.35 -8.67 -8.72
C ALA A 26 3.43 -7.51 -8.31
N ILE A 27 3.98 -6.30 -8.28
CA ILE A 27 3.26 -5.08 -7.90
C ILE A 27 2.99 -4.28 -9.16
N THR A 28 1.71 -3.98 -9.40
CA THR A 28 1.22 -3.21 -10.53
C THR A 28 0.53 -1.93 -10.08
N TYR A 29 0.31 -1.01 -11.02
CA TYR A 29 -0.37 0.25 -10.71
C TYR A 29 -1.89 0.08 -10.55
N THR A 30 -2.52 -0.84 -11.30
CA THR A 30 -3.97 -1.05 -11.28
C THR A 30 -4.34 -2.52 -11.09
N ASN A 31 -5.54 -2.78 -10.57
CA ASN A 31 -6.08 -4.14 -10.45
C ASN A 31 -6.28 -4.79 -11.83
N SER A 32 -6.71 -4.01 -12.83
CA SER A 32 -6.88 -4.51 -14.21
C SER A 32 -5.56 -5.00 -14.82
N ALA A 33 -4.45 -4.28 -14.58
CA ALA A 33 -3.13 -4.74 -15.01
C ALA A 33 -2.70 -6.03 -14.29
N ALA A 34 -3.04 -6.17 -13.01
CA ALA A 34 -2.77 -7.39 -12.24
C ALA A 34 -3.51 -8.60 -12.82
N GLU A 35 -4.79 -8.46 -13.14
CA GLU A 35 -5.60 -9.51 -13.76
C GLU A 35 -5.05 -9.91 -15.14
N GLU A 36 -4.76 -8.94 -15.99
CA GLU A 36 -4.18 -9.18 -17.33
C GLU A 36 -2.85 -9.95 -17.25
N ILE A 37 -1.95 -9.59 -16.33
CA ILE A 37 -0.67 -10.29 -16.17
C ILE A 37 -0.90 -11.70 -15.66
N LYS A 38 -1.82 -11.92 -14.73
CA LYS A 38 -2.16 -13.24 -14.20
C LYS A 38 -2.65 -14.18 -15.30
N GLU A 39 -3.62 -13.74 -16.09
CA GLU A 39 -4.14 -14.50 -17.24
C GLU A 39 -3.01 -14.87 -18.24
N ARG A 40 -2.12 -13.93 -18.52
CA ARG A 40 -0.99 -14.19 -19.41
C ARG A 40 0.02 -15.19 -18.87
N VAL A 41 0.27 -15.21 -17.56
CA VAL A 41 1.14 -16.22 -16.90
C VAL A 41 0.50 -17.60 -17.01
N GLU A 42 -0.81 -17.71 -16.80
CA GLU A 42 -1.56 -18.96 -16.95
C GLU A 42 -1.51 -19.48 -18.40
N ILE A 43 -1.64 -18.61 -19.40
CA ILE A 43 -1.51 -18.95 -20.84
C ILE A 43 -0.12 -19.50 -21.17
N LEU A 44 0.92 -19.07 -20.45
CA LEU A 44 2.29 -19.61 -20.60
C LEU A 44 2.46 -21.01 -19.99
N GLY A 45 1.41 -21.58 -19.40
CA GLY A 45 1.45 -22.92 -18.80
C GLY A 45 2.20 -22.97 -17.47
N VAL A 46 2.42 -21.85 -16.81
CA VAL A 46 3.08 -21.77 -15.50
C VAL A 46 2.03 -21.71 -14.40
N ASP A 47 2.16 -22.58 -13.39
CA ASP A 47 1.27 -22.58 -12.23
C ASP A 47 1.44 -21.28 -11.42
N PRO A 48 0.38 -20.45 -11.27
CA PRO A 48 0.44 -19.20 -10.52
C PRO A 48 0.32 -19.40 -8.99
N ALA A 49 0.29 -20.60 -8.47
CA ALA A 49 0.07 -20.87 -7.03
C ALA A 49 1.07 -20.16 -6.11
N LEU A 50 2.29 -19.93 -6.59
CA LEU A 50 3.34 -19.20 -5.84
C LEU A 50 3.54 -17.76 -6.34
N LEU A 51 2.58 -17.22 -7.09
CA LEU A 51 2.54 -15.84 -7.52
C LEU A 51 1.53 -15.04 -6.69
N TRP A 52 2.00 -13.99 -6.04
CA TRP A 52 1.12 -12.93 -5.57
C TRP A 52 1.22 -11.74 -6.53
N ILE A 53 0.09 -11.24 -7.00
CA ILE A 53 0.02 -10.08 -7.90
C ILE A 53 -1.10 -9.14 -7.47
N GLY A 54 -0.83 -7.84 -7.49
CA GLY A 54 -1.80 -6.80 -7.11
C GLY A 54 -1.18 -5.42 -7.03
N THR A 55 -1.97 -4.45 -6.54
CA THR A 55 -1.49 -3.08 -6.32
C THR A 55 -0.67 -2.98 -5.03
N ILE A 56 0.12 -1.91 -4.91
CA ILE A 56 0.92 -1.67 -3.69
C ILE A 56 0.03 -1.54 -2.43
N HIS A 57 -1.18 -0.96 -2.55
CA HIS A 57 -2.12 -0.90 -1.43
C HIS A 57 -2.62 -2.28 -1.03
N SER A 58 -2.95 -3.13 -2.03
CA SER A 58 -3.33 -4.52 -1.78
C SER A 58 -2.18 -5.32 -1.16
N PHE A 59 -0.93 -5.11 -1.62
CA PHE A 59 0.26 -5.69 -1.03
C PHE A 59 0.39 -5.32 0.45
N CYS A 60 0.33 -4.03 0.76
CA CYS A 60 0.42 -3.53 2.13
C CYS A 60 -0.71 -4.08 3.01
N LEU A 61 -1.93 -4.08 2.50
CA LEU A 61 -3.11 -4.53 3.25
C LEU A 61 -3.05 -6.04 3.53
N HIS A 62 -2.79 -6.86 2.51
CA HIS A 62 -2.92 -8.32 2.61
C HIS A 62 -1.68 -9.01 3.17
N LEU A 63 -0.49 -8.51 2.86
CA LEU A 63 0.77 -9.17 3.24
C LEU A 63 1.47 -8.50 4.44
N ILE A 64 1.09 -7.27 4.80
CA ILE A 64 1.68 -6.56 5.93
C ILE A 64 0.64 -6.31 7.03
N LEU A 65 -0.39 -5.49 6.77
CA LEU A 65 -1.28 -5.05 7.85
C LEU A 65 -2.14 -6.19 8.40
N ARG A 66 -2.88 -6.92 7.55
CA ARG A 66 -3.77 -7.99 8.03
C ARG A 66 -3.05 -9.08 8.83
N PRO A 67 -1.87 -9.59 8.41
CA PRO A 67 -1.17 -10.61 9.18
C PRO A 67 -0.55 -10.08 10.47
N TYR A 68 -0.17 -8.81 10.53
CA TYR A 68 0.62 -8.27 11.63
C TYR A 68 -0.06 -7.12 12.40
N HIS A 69 -1.37 -6.87 12.19
CA HIS A 69 -2.09 -5.75 12.84
C HIS A 69 -2.03 -5.79 14.38
N LEU A 70 -1.87 -6.97 14.98
CA LEU A 70 -1.77 -7.14 16.43
C LEU A 70 -0.56 -6.42 17.04
N TYR A 71 0.46 -6.10 16.24
CA TYR A 71 1.64 -5.33 16.68
C TYR A 71 1.40 -3.81 16.66
N MET A 72 0.19 -3.35 16.33
CA MET A 72 -0.17 -1.93 16.32
C MET A 72 -1.34 -1.67 17.26
N ASP A 73 -1.15 -0.79 18.25
CA ASP A 73 -2.17 -0.53 19.28
C ASP A 73 -3.51 -0.05 18.72
N ASN A 74 -3.46 0.77 17.68
CA ASN A 74 -4.65 1.31 17.01
C ASN A 74 -5.37 0.30 16.10
N LEU A 75 -4.74 -0.82 15.73
CA LEU A 75 -5.31 -1.84 14.85
C LEU A 75 -5.54 -3.20 15.53
N LYS A 76 -5.06 -3.39 16.76
CA LYS A 76 -5.06 -4.69 17.46
C LYS A 76 -6.43 -5.34 17.61
N TYR A 77 -7.49 -4.57 17.62
CA TYR A 77 -8.88 -5.07 17.72
C TYR A 77 -9.55 -5.31 16.36
N GLY A 78 -8.75 -5.36 15.29
CA GLY A 78 -9.21 -5.46 13.92
C GLY A 78 -9.53 -4.11 13.30
N PHE A 79 -9.64 -4.11 11.98
CA PHE A 79 -9.96 -2.90 11.21
C PHE A 79 -10.61 -3.24 9.88
N THR A 80 -11.31 -2.27 9.31
CA THR A 80 -11.84 -2.30 7.94
C THR A 80 -11.29 -1.12 7.14
N VAL A 81 -11.29 -1.25 5.83
CA VAL A 81 -10.88 -0.15 4.94
C VAL A 81 -12.12 0.61 4.50
N ILE A 82 -12.15 1.92 4.74
CA ILE A 82 -13.22 2.79 4.26
C ILE A 82 -13.14 2.95 2.74
N ASN A 83 -14.27 2.93 2.06
CA ASN A 83 -14.33 3.19 0.63
C ASN A 83 -14.32 4.70 0.32
N SER A 84 -14.08 5.06 -0.95
CA SER A 84 -14.00 6.45 -1.40
C SER A 84 -15.31 7.23 -1.24
N TYR A 85 -16.45 6.58 -1.41
CA TYR A 85 -17.77 7.21 -1.27
C TYR A 85 -18.02 7.65 0.18
N ASP A 86 -17.78 6.76 1.14
CA ASP A 86 -17.97 7.08 2.56
C ASP A 86 -16.94 8.12 3.04
N THR A 87 -15.70 8.05 2.54
CA THR A 87 -14.68 9.08 2.78
C THR A 87 -15.17 10.46 2.32
N GLU A 88 -15.65 10.56 1.08
CA GLU A 88 -16.16 11.81 0.52
C GLU A 88 -17.35 12.34 1.33
N LYS A 89 -18.27 11.47 1.71
CA LYS A 89 -19.45 11.82 2.51
C LYS A 89 -19.04 12.41 3.87
N ILE A 90 -18.15 11.75 4.60
CA ILE A 90 -17.68 12.23 5.91
C ILE A 90 -16.95 13.57 5.77
N LEU A 91 -15.99 13.67 4.85
CA LEU A 91 -15.22 14.89 4.67
C LEU A 91 -16.08 16.05 4.18
N THR A 92 -17.06 15.80 3.29
CA THR A 92 -18.00 16.83 2.84
C THR A 92 -18.82 17.37 4.00
N GLU A 93 -19.29 16.51 4.89
CA GLU A 93 -20.05 16.92 6.07
C GLU A 93 -19.20 17.75 7.03
N LEU A 94 -17.99 17.31 7.34
CA LEU A 94 -17.05 18.04 8.20
C LEU A 94 -16.67 19.42 7.62
N CYS A 95 -16.54 19.54 6.30
CA CYS A 95 -16.21 20.79 5.64
C CYS A 95 -17.33 21.86 5.73
N LYS A 96 -18.60 21.48 5.91
CA LYS A 96 -19.74 22.42 6.00
C LYS A 96 -19.61 23.44 7.13
N ALA A 97 -18.92 23.10 8.20
CA ALA A 97 -18.69 23.99 9.35
C ALA A 97 -17.75 25.15 9.02
N TYR A 98 -16.99 25.10 7.91
CA TYR A 98 -15.97 26.08 7.57
C TYR A 98 -16.39 26.95 6.39
N LYS A 99 -16.72 28.23 6.69
CA LYS A 99 -17.21 29.20 5.69
C LYS A 99 -16.15 30.23 5.30
N ASN A 100 -15.17 30.49 6.17
CA ASN A 100 -14.11 31.47 5.92
C ASN A 100 -12.79 31.02 6.56
N PRO A 101 -11.79 30.55 5.77
CA PRO A 101 -11.92 30.24 4.34
C PRO A 101 -12.89 29.07 4.08
N ARG A 102 -13.64 29.16 2.99
CA ARG A 102 -14.48 28.03 2.56
C ARG A 102 -13.58 26.87 2.11
N ILE A 103 -13.82 25.70 2.66
CA ILE A 103 -13.14 24.46 2.29
C ILE A 103 -14.13 23.42 1.79
N SER A 104 -13.67 22.48 1.00
CA SER A 104 -14.45 21.40 0.41
C SER A 104 -13.70 20.08 0.51
N TYR A 105 -14.37 18.98 0.21
CA TYR A 105 -13.76 17.66 0.09
C TYR A 105 -12.49 17.67 -0.79
N TRP A 106 -12.51 18.39 -1.91
CA TRP A 106 -11.38 18.49 -2.85
C TRP A 106 -10.11 19.12 -2.26
N ASP A 107 -10.27 19.92 -1.19
CA ASP A 107 -9.15 20.50 -0.46
C ASP A 107 -8.54 19.54 0.56
N CYS A 108 -9.24 18.45 0.92
CA CYS A 108 -8.85 17.48 1.96
C CYS A 108 -7.86 16.41 1.49
N GLY A 109 -7.29 16.55 0.29
CA GLY A 109 -6.29 15.63 -0.22
C GLY A 109 -5.09 15.50 0.72
N VAL A 110 -4.62 14.27 0.91
CA VAL A 110 -3.45 13.96 1.74
C VAL A 110 -2.50 13.02 1.02
N ILE A 111 -1.25 13.00 1.47
CA ILE A 111 -0.22 12.07 1.02
C ILE A 111 0.56 11.53 2.22
N ALA A 112 0.69 10.22 2.30
CA ALA A 112 1.51 9.57 3.29
C ALA A 112 2.99 9.67 2.92
N LYS A 113 3.82 10.03 3.91
CA LYS A 113 5.28 9.99 3.88
C LYS A 113 5.79 9.16 5.05
N PRO A 114 7.08 8.77 5.07
CA PRO A 114 7.63 7.95 6.14
C PRO A 114 7.43 8.54 7.54
N ASP A 115 7.53 9.84 7.69
CA ASP A 115 7.40 10.55 8.96
C ASP A 115 5.94 10.86 9.33
N ASN A 116 5.09 11.27 8.37
CA ASN A 116 3.71 11.68 8.65
C ASN A 116 2.81 11.63 7.41
N ILE A 117 1.52 11.96 7.60
CA ILE A 117 0.56 12.22 6.52
C ILE A 117 0.42 13.75 6.35
N TYR A 118 0.60 14.23 5.13
CA TYR A 118 0.64 15.65 4.78
C TYR A 118 -0.52 16.06 3.91
N LEU A 119 -1.05 17.27 4.13
CA LEU A 119 -2.02 17.89 3.24
C LEU A 119 -1.41 18.21 1.88
N THR A 120 -2.14 17.93 0.79
CA THR A 120 -1.73 18.27 -0.58
C THR A 120 -2.32 19.59 -1.07
N CYS A 121 -3.23 20.20 -0.32
CA CYS A 121 -3.85 21.51 -0.65
C CYS A 121 -2.77 22.58 -0.81
N ILE A 122 -2.77 23.27 -1.95
CA ILE A 122 -1.78 24.33 -2.29
C ILE A 122 -2.06 25.61 -1.50
N ASP A 123 -3.34 25.93 -1.25
CA ASP A 123 -3.73 27.13 -0.52
C ASP A 123 -3.45 26.99 0.99
N LYS A 124 -2.34 27.58 1.42
CA LYS A 124 -1.90 27.54 2.82
C LYS A 124 -2.88 28.22 3.79
N ASN A 125 -3.71 29.15 3.33
CA ASN A 125 -4.71 29.82 4.18
C ASN A 125 -5.79 28.83 4.66
N LYS A 126 -6.04 27.76 3.90
CA LYS A 126 -6.98 26.69 4.25
C LYS A 126 -6.40 25.68 5.25
N HIS A 127 -5.08 25.60 5.39
CA HIS A 127 -4.42 24.56 6.20
C HIS A 127 -4.86 24.51 7.66
N PRO A 128 -5.07 25.62 8.39
CA PRO A 128 -5.55 25.56 9.77
C PRO A 128 -6.90 24.86 9.90
N SER A 129 -7.83 25.16 8.99
CA SER A 129 -9.16 24.53 8.94
C SER A 129 -9.07 23.07 8.50
N LEU A 130 -8.28 22.77 7.47
CA LEU A 130 -8.08 21.41 6.97
C LEU A 130 -7.43 20.49 8.02
N LYS A 131 -6.48 20.98 8.81
CA LYS A 131 -5.89 20.20 9.91
C LYS A 131 -6.94 19.79 10.96
N LYS A 132 -7.91 20.68 11.26
CA LYS A 132 -9.00 20.35 12.17
C LYS A 132 -9.93 19.31 11.56
N VAL A 133 -10.37 19.52 10.30
CA VAL A 133 -11.20 18.56 9.57
C VAL A 133 -10.53 17.18 9.51
N MET A 134 -9.25 17.12 9.16
CA MET A 134 -8.54 15.83 9.09
C MET A 134 -8.37 15.17 10.46
N LYS A 135 -8.17 15.96 11.54
CA LYS A 135 -8.16 15.42 12.89
C LYS A 135 -9.50 14.77 13.26
N ASP A 136 -10.60 15.46 12.97
CA ASP A 136 -11.95 14.95 13.26
C ASP A 136 -12.27 13.73 12.39
N TYR A 137 -11.88 13.76 11.10
CA TYR A 137 -12.00 12.63 10.18
C TYR A 137 -11.27 11.38 10.69
N TYR A 138 -9.99 11.49 11.06
CA TYR A 138 -9.25 10.36 11.60
C TYR A 138 -9.79 9.89 12.95
N GLY A 139 -10.32 10.78 13.78
CA GLY A 139 -11.03 10.40 15.00
C GLY A 139 -12.29 9.58 14.73
N ILE A 140 -13.07 9.92 13.70
CA ILE A 140 -14.23 9.12 13.27
C ILE A 140 -13.78 7.75 12.77
N LEU A 141 -12.72 7.67 11.95
CA LEU A 141 -12.20 6.40 11.46
C LEU A 141 -11.73 5.51 12.62
N GLU A 142 -10.98 6.06 13.57
CA GLU A 142 -10.49 5.32 14.74
C GLU A 142 -11.64 4.75 15.57
N ASN A 143 -12.66 5.55 15.88
CA ASN A 143 -13.85 5.12 16.62
C ASN A 143 -14.60 4.00 15.90
N ASN A 144 -14.63 4.02 14.57
CA ASN A 144 -15.29 3.00 13.73
C ASN A 144 -14.37 1.81 13.41
N LYS A 145 -13.13 1.78 13.92
CA LYS A 145 -12.10 0.80 13.54
C LYS A 145 -11.89 0.74 12.03
N GLN A 146 -11.81 1.91 11.40
CA GLN A 146 -11.59 2.05 9.96
C GLN A 146 -10.25 2.71 9.67
N ILE A 147 -9.69 2.42 8.50
CA ILE A 147 -8.52 3.11 7.95
C ILE A 147 -8.77 3.47 6.49
N ASP A 148 -8.15 4.55 6.02
CA ASP A 148 -8.18 4.96 4.62
C ASP A 148 -6.94 4.47 3.83
N PHE A 149 -6.92 4.78 2.52
CA PHE A 149 -5.86 4.34 1.62
C PHE A 149 -4.47 4.90 1.99
N GLU A 150 -4.37 6.15 2.44
CA GLU A 150 -3.08 6.72 2.85
C GLU A 150 -2.62 6.13 4.19
N GLN A 151 -3.54 5.80 5.09
CA GLN A 151 -3.22 5.09 6.33
C GLN A 151 -2.76 3.65 6.09
N ILE A 152 -3.23 2.96 5.03
CA ILE A 152 -2.70 1.64 4.65
C ILE A 152 -1.18 1.74 4.44
N LEU A 153 -0.71 2.71 3.66
CA LEU A 153 0.71 2.90 3.39
C LEU A 153 1.47 3.32 4.66
N LYS A 154 0.94 4.32 5.38
CA LYS A 154 1.58 4.84 6.59
C LYS A 154 1.76 3.77 7.66
N TYR A 155 0.69 3.03 7.97
CA TYR A 155 0.74 1.99 8.99
C TYR A 155 1.60 0.80 8.58
N SER A 156 1.61 0.45 7.29
CA SER A 156 2.53 -0.59 6.78
C SER A 156 3.98 -0.18 6.96
N TRP A 157 4.32 1.07 6.65
CA TRP A 157 5.66 1.58 6.90
C TRP A 157 6.01 1.59 8.39
N ASP A 158 5.14 2.14 9.24
CA ASP A 158 5.36 2.20 10.69
C ASP A 158 5.58 0.82 11.31
N LEU A 159 4.80 -0.16 10.85
CA LEU A 159 4.91 -1.55 11.30
C LEU A 159 6.27 -2.16 10.92
N LEU A 160 6.70 -1.99 9.67
CA LEU A 160 7.97 -2.51 9.18
C LEU A 160 9.19 -1.79 9.78
N ASP A 161 9.08 -0.49 10.00
CA ASP A 161 10.18 0.30 10.57
C ASP A 161 10.41 -0.01 12.04
N ARG A 162 9.34 -0.16 12.82
CA ARG A 162 9.41 -0.49 14.26
C ARG A 162 9.70 -1.96 14.52
N ASN A 163 9.40 -2.87 13.58
CA ASN A 163 9.47 -4.32 13.78
C ASN A 163 10.35 -5.01 12.73
N LEU A 164 11.66 -4.96 12.92
CA LEU A 164 12.62 -5.58 12.01
C LEU A 164 12.36 -7.08 11.77
N ILE A 165 11.81 -7.79 12.76
CA ILE A 165 11.49 -9.22 12.64
C ILE A 165 10.46 -9.45 11.54
N ILE A 166 9.45 -8.57 11.42
CA ILE A 166 8.43 -8.66 10.36
C ILE A 166 9.08 -8.49 8.99
N SER A 167 9.91 -7.45 8.83
CA SER A 167 10.64 -7.22 7.57
C SER A 167 11.51 -8.43 7.18
N LYS A 168 12.22 -9.05 8.16
CA LYS A 168 13.02 -10.26 7.96
C LYS A 168 12.16 -11.48 7.61
N SER A 169 10.99 -11.64 8.20
CA SER A 169 10.08 -12.74 7.89
C SER A 169 9.55 -12.63 6.46
N LEU A 170 9.08 -11.43 6.06
CA LEU A 170 8.61 -11.17 4.71
C LEU A 170 9.71 -11.38 3.67
N SER A 171 10.93 -10.90 3.93
CA SER A 171 12.05 -11.05 3.00
C SER A 171 12.48 -12.52 2.79
N LYS A 172 12.23 -13.42 3.74
CA LYS A 172 12.47 -14.87 3.57
C LYS A 172 11.41 -15.54 2.71
N ILE A 173 10.18 -15.04 2.75
CA ILE A 173 9.04 -15.57 2.01
C ILE A 173 9.05 -15.06 0.56
N PHE A 174 9.56 -13.85 0.31
CA PHE A 174 9.58 -13.26 -1.03
C PHE A 174 10.91 -13.58 -1.73
N SER A 175 10.86 -14.49 -2.72
CA SER A 175 12.02 -14.83 -3.55
C SER A 175 12.39 -13.68 -4.49
N THR A 176 11.36 -13.08 -5.08
CA THR A 176 11.51 -12.01 -6.07
C THR A 176 10.36 -10.99 -5.92
N ILE A 177 10.67 -9.71 -6.04
CA ILE A 177 9.70 -8.62 -6.11
C ILE A 177 9.88 -7.91 -7.45
N LEU A 178 8.82 -7.91 -8.28
CA LEU A 178 8.76 -7.20 -9.55
C LEU A 178 7.81 -6.01 -9.40
N ILE A 179 8.19 -4.85 -9.92
CA ILE A 179 7.39 -3.63 -9.83
C ILE A 179 7.19 -3.08 -11.23
N ASP A 180 5.94 -3.00 -11.66
CA ASP A 180 5.55 -2.35 -12.90
C ASP A 180 5.33 -0.86 -12.68
N GLU A 181 5.67 -0.03 -13.70
CA GLU A 181 5.51 1.43 -13.70
C GLU A 181 6.13 2.10 -12.45
N TYR A 182 7.35 1.71 -12.11
CA TYR A 182 8.09 2.21 -10.93
C TYR A 182 8.22 3.74 -10.88
N GLN A 183 8.24 4.41 -12.03
CA GLN A 183 8.32 5.88 -12.11
C GLN A 183 7.13 6.59 -11.44
N ASP A 184 5.99 5.89 -11.29
CA ASP A 184 4.77 6.43 -10.65
C ASP A 184 4.71 6.13 -9.14
N THR A 185 5.79 5.53 -8.60
CA THR A 185 5.86 5.11 -7.19
C THR A 185 6.05 6.31 -6.26
N LYS A 186 5.17 6.43 -5.25
CA LYS A 186 5.32 7.44 -4.19
C LYS A 186 6.51 7.10 -3.27
N GLU A 187 7.09 8.11 -2.64
CA GLU A 187 8.22 7.98 -1.74
C GLU A 187 8.02 6.88 -0.67
N ILE A 188 6.90 6.87 0.03
CA ILE A 188 6.62 5.88 1.09
C ILE A 188 6.56 4.45 0.56
N GLN A 189 6.08 4.25 -0.66
CA GLN A 189 6.01 2.92 -1.31
C GLN A 189 7.42 2.38 -1.55
N TYR A 190 8.34 3.24 -2.00
CA TYR A 190 9.75 2.92 -2.13
C TYR A 190 10.35 2.50 -0.78
N TYR A 191 10.08 3.23 0.30
CA TYR A 191 10.59 2.91 1.63
C TYR A 191 10.07 1.55 2.13
N ILE A 192 8.79 1.24 1.94
CA ILE A 192 8.19 -0.05 2.31
C ILE A 192 8.92 -1.20 1.62
N ILE A 193 9.06 -1.16 0.30
CA ILE A 193 9.74 -2.21 -0.48
C ILE A 193 11.22 -2.29 -0.10
N SER A 194 11.91 -1.17 -0.04
CA SER A 194 13.33 -1.10 0.33
C SER A 194 13.61 -1.68 1.72
N ARG A 195 12.69 -1.48 2.69
CA ARG A 195 12.82 -2.03 4.04
C ARG A 195 12.80 -3.56 4.03
N ILE A 196 11.93 -4.16 3.22
CA ILE A 196 11.84 -5.62 3.07
C ILE A 196 13.10 -6.15 2.36
N LEU A 197 13.53 -5.53 1.26
CA LEU A 197 14.71 -5.93 0.49
C LEU A 197 15.99 -5.90 1.34
N LYS A 198 16.20 -4.83 2.12
CA LYS A 198 17.37 -4.68 2.99
C LYS A 198 17.39 -5.66 4.16
N ALA A 199 16.24 -6.19 4.58
CA ALA A 199 16.14 -7.07 5.74
C ALA A 199 16.76 -8.47 5.50
N ASN A 200 16.97 -8.89 4.24
CA ASN A 200 17.52 -10.19 3.86
C ASN A 200 18.93 -10.08 3.22
N ASN A 201 19.68 -9.05 3.52
CA ASN A 201 21.02 -8.82 2.97
C ASN A 201 21.08 -8.92 1.42
N GLY A 202 20.01 -8.51 0.73
CA GLY A 202 19.94 -8.52 -0.72
C GLY A 202 19.63 -9.89 -1.37
N ASN A 203 19.24 -10.91 -0.61
CA ASN A 203 18.88 -12.22 -1.16
C ASN A 203 17.52 -12.23 -1.90
N THR A 204 16.62 -11.30 -1.59
CA THR A 204 15.38 -11.10 -2.37
C THR A 204 15.72 -10.33 -3.64
N LYS A 205 15.45 -10.92 -4.79
CA LYS A 205 15.68 -10.26 -6.09
C LYS A 205 14.63 -9.17 -6.32
N THR A 206 15.01 -8.10 -7.00
CA THR A 206 14.06 -7.08 -7.45
C THR A 206 14.26 -6.75 -8.92
N PHE A 207 13.14 -6.48 -9.61
CA PHE A 207 13.11 -6.05 -11.01
C PHE A 207 12.14 -4.88 -11.13
N ILE A 208 12.57 -3.84 -11.84
CA ILE A 208 11.87 -2.57 -12.02
C ILE A 208 11.71 -2.30 -13.52
#